data_a2a710d59a30840716da0d8371739182
#
_entry.id   a2a710d59a30840716da0d8371739182
#
_cell.length_a   1.000
_cell.length_b   1.000
_cell.length_c   1.000
_cell.angle_alpha   90.00
_cell.angle_beta   90.00
_cell.angle_gamma   90.00
#
_symmetry.space_group_name_H-M   'P 1'
#
loop_
_entity.id
_entity.type
_entity.pdbx_description
1 polymer ?
#
loop_
_entity_poly.entity_id
_entity_poly.type
_entity_poly.pdbx_seq_one_letter_code
_entity_poly.pdbx_strand_id
1 'polypeptide(L)'
;MIDIKLLEQLCLCNGISGDEGNVRNLIINEIKDCADDIKTDNLGNLIVFKKGKKSAKSKLMVSAHMDEVGLMVTDITSDGYLKFDEVGGIDRRVLPGKRVCVGRNGLNGVIGVKPIHLTNGDEKSAVPKMNDMYIDIGAESREDALKYVSYGDSVNFEGNFKINGRTVVTKALDDRFGCYV
;
A
#
# COMPACT_ATOMS: atom_id res chain seq x y z
N MET A 1 -24.97 -6.43 9.71
CA MET A 1 -23.97 -7.52 9.90
C MET A 1 -22.72 -7.03 9.15
N ILE A 2 -21.55 -7.11 9.75
CA ILE A 2 -20.30 -6.68 9.09
C ILE A 2 -19.99 -7.66 7.94
N ASP A 3 -19.81 -7.17 6.73
CA ASP A 3 -19.31 -7.97 5.62
C ASP A 3 -17.78 -8.08 5.73
N ILE A 4 -17.35 -9.13 6.40
CA ILE A 4 -15.92 -9.40 6.64
C ILE A 4 -15.16 -9.58 5.32
N LYS A 5 -15.80 -10.11 4.28
CA LYS A 5 -15.16 -10.33 2.99
C LYS A 5 -14.85 -9.00 2.27
N LEU A 6 -15.76 -8.04 2.32
CA LEU A 6 -15.51 -6.71 1.77
C LEU A 6 -14.41 -5.99 2.55
N LEU A 7 -14.41 -6.09 3.90
CA LEU A 7 -13.33 -5.52 4.72
C LEU A 7 -11.97 -6.14 4.37
N GLU A 8 -11.90 -7.46 4.19
CA GLU A 8 -10.70 -8.16 3.75
C GLU A 8 -10.20 -7.63 2.39
N GLN A 9 -11.11 -7.53 1.41
CA GLN A 9 -10.77 -7.01 0.08
C GLN A 9 -10.22 -5.58 0.15
N LEU A 10 -10.85 -4.71 0.93
CA LEU A 10 -10.37 -3.34 1.12
C LEU A 10 -8.99 -3.30 1.79
N CYS A 11 -8.79 -4.05 2.86
CA CYS A 11 -7.52 -4.06 3.59
C CYS A 11 -6.35 -4.65 2.79
N LEU A 12 -6.61 -5.67 1.95
CA LEU A 12 -5.57 -6.32 1.14
C LEU A 12 -5.35 -5.64 -0.22
N CYS A 13 -6.25 -4.77 -0.65
CA CYS A 13 -6.10 -4.01 -1.88
C CYS A 13 -4.90 -3.06 -1.80
N ASN A 14 -3.97 -3.17 -2.74
CA ASN A 14 -2.80 -2.32 -2.82
C ASN A 14 -3.18 -0.88 -3.18
N GLY A 15 -2.59 0.09 -2.49
CA GLY A 15 -2.87 1.50 -2.70
C GLY A 15 -2.06 2.36 -1.74
N ILE A 16 -0.81 2.68 -2.10
CA ILE A 16 -0.01 3.66 -1.38
C ILE A 16 -0.46 5.09 -1.72
N SER A 17 -0.04 6.08 -0.94
CA SER A 17 -0.33 7.49 -1.20
C SER A 17 0.10 7.87 -2.63
N GLY A 18 -0.85 8.40 -3.42
CA GLY A 18 -0.67 8.76 -4.83
C GLY A 18 -0.95 7.64 -5.84
N ASP A 19 -1.18 6.40 -5.39
CA ASP A 19 -1.54 5.25 -6.26
C ASP A 19 -2.73 4.46 -5.67
N GLU A 20 -3.78 5.16 -5.22
CA GLU A 20 -4.98 4.59 -4.61
C GLU A 20 -6.01 4.08 -5.64
N GLY A 21 -5.67 4.09 -6.91
CA GLY A 21 -6.61 3.78 -8.01
C GLY A 21 -7.37 2.47 -7.86
N ASN A 22 -6.70 1.42 -7.39
CA ASN A 22 -7.32 0.10 -7.18
C ASN A 22 -8.35 0.14 -6.06
N VAL A 23 -8.02 0.80 -4.96
CA VAL A 23 -8.92 0.95 -3.80
C VAL A 23 -10.14 1.77 -4.18
N ARG A 24 -9.94 2.89 -4.85
CA ARG A 24 -11.02 3.74 -5.36
C ARG A 24 -11.97 2.97 -6.27
N ASN A 25 -11.44 2.18 -7.20
CA ASN A 25 -12.25 1.37 -8.09
C ASN A 25 -13.04 0.29 -7.35
N LEU A 26 -12.45 -0.34 -6.34
CA LEU A 26 -13.14 -1.30 -5.49
C LEU A 26 -14.32 -0.62 -4.78
N ILE A 27 -14.09 0.53 -4.14
CA ILE A 27 -15.15 1.29 -3.46
C ILE A 27 -16.26 1.69 -4.44
N ILE A 28 -15.91 2.24 -5.62
CA ILE A 28 -16.90 2.63 -6.64
C ILE A 28 -17.79 1.43 -7.02
N ASN A 29 -17.20 0.26 -7.24
CA ASN A 29 -17.95 -0.93 -7.61
C ASN A 29 -18.97 -1.35 -6.54
N GLU A 30 -18.63 -1.19 -5.27
CA GLU A 30 -19.51 -1.54 -4.14
C GLU A 30 -20.67 -0.55 -3.96
N ILE A 31 -20.44 0.74 -4.23
CA ILE A 31 -21.40 1.79 -3.90
C ILE A 31 -22.22 2.30 -5.09
N LYS A 32 -21.85 1.97 -6.34
CA LYS A 32 -22.47 2.53 -7.55
C LYS A 32 -23.99 2.42 -7.62
N ASP A 33 -24.54 1.33 -7.08
CA ASP A 33 -25.99 1.07 -7.10
C ASP A 33 -26.75 1.76 -5.96
N CYS A 34 -26.04 2.32 -4.98
CA CYS A 34 -26.66 3.00 -3.84
C CYS A 34 -26.33 4.50 -3.75
N ALA A 35 -25.42 5.01 -4.53
CA ALA A 35 -25.08 6.43 -4.60
C ALA A 35 -25.96 7.17 -5.62
N ASP A 36 -26.22 8.45 -5.37
CA ASP A 36 -26.94 9.32 -6.31
C ASP A 36 -26.00 10.11 -7.22
N ASP A 37 -24.74 10.36 -6.79
CA ASP A 37 -23.68 10.97 -7.59
C ASP A 37 -22.32 10.47 -7.11
N ILE A 38 -21.42 10.16 -8.05
CA ILE A 38 -20.07 9.69 -7.77
C ILE A 38 -19.10 10.48 -8.65
N LYS A 39 -18.11 11.11 -8.05
CA LYS A 39 -17.07 11.88 -8.74
C LYS A 39 -15.69 11.55 -8.21
N THR A 40 -14.71 11.54 -9.10
CA THR A 40 -13.29 11.57 -8.74
C THR A 40 -12.74 12.93 -9.15
N ASP A 41 -12.09 13.62 -8.23
CA ASP A 41 -11.43 14.90 -8.52
C ASP A 41 -10.01 14.70 -9.09
N ASN A 42 -9.35 15.82 -9.40
CA ASN A 42 -8.02 15.82 -10.01
C ASN A 42 -6.89 15.30 -9.06
N LEU A 43 -7.15 15.25 -7.76
CA LEU A 43 -6.23 14.69 -6.77
C LEU A 43 -6.49 13.20 -6.50
N GLY A 44 -7.54 12.63 -7.14
CA GLY A 44 -7.92 11.24 -6.94
C GLY A 44 -8.89 11.02 -5.77
N ASN A 45 -9.40 12.06 -5.12
CA ASN A 45 -10.41 11.91 -4.08
C ASN A 45 -11.72 11.38 -4.67
N LEU A 46 -12.29 10.38 -4.01
CA LEU A 46 -13.62 9.87 -4.34
C LEU A 46 -14.68 10.64 -3.55
N ILE A 47 -15.53 11.36 -4.25
CA ILE A 47 -16.61 12.17 -3.67
C ILE A 47 -17.93 11.50 -4.04
N VAL A 48 -18.67 11.10 -3.01
CA VAL A 48 -19.93 10.37 -3.15
C VAL A 48 -21.06 11.17 -2.51
N PHE A 49 -22.15 11.30 -3.21
CA PHE A 49 -23.34 11.94 -2.67
C PHE A 49 -24.51 10.95 -2.60
N LYS A 50 -25.18 10.95 -1.45
CA LYS A 50 -26.42 10.21 -1.20
C LYS A 50 -27.50 11.15 -0.71
N LYS A 51 -28.60 11.21 -1.43
CA LYS A 51 -29.75 12.02 -1.06
C LYS A 51 -30.52 11.34 0.10
N GLY A 52 -30.76 12.08 1.14
CA GLY A 52 -31.60 11.62 2.26
C GLY A 52 -33.07 11.44 1.85
N LYS A 53 -33.78 10.54 2.53
CA LYS A 53 -35.23 10.32 2.34
C LYS A 53 -36.09 11.57 2.68
N LYS A 54 -35.58 12.46 3.54
CA LYS A 54 -36.24 13.71 3.96
C LYS A 54 -35.29 14.87 3.71
N SER A 55 -35.83 16.06 3.46
CA SER A 55 -35.02 17.29 3.39
C SER A 55 -34.40 17.56 4.76
N ALA A 56 -33.07 17.56 4.81
CA ALA A 56 -32.31 17.87 6.01
C ALA A 56 -32.02 19.38 6.06
N LYS A 57 -31.94 19.95 7.29
CA LYS A 57 -31.52 21.33 7.50
C LYS A 57 -30.03 21.54 7.27
N SER A 58 -29.23 20.47 7.32
CA SER A 58 -27.78 20.50 7.14
C SER A 58 -27.32 19.28 6.32
N LYS A 59 -26.14 19.40 5.70
CA LYS A 59 -25.45 18.29 5.06
C LYS A 59 -24.51 17.64 6.08
N LEU A 60 -24.46 16.31 6.09
CA LEU A 60 -23.46 15.54 6.82
C LEU A 60 -22.37 15.12 5.82
N MET A 61 -21.11 15.32 6.17
CA MET A 61 -19.95 14.79 5.45
C MET A 61 -19.25 13.78 6.35
N VAL A 62 -18.96 12.61 5.78
CA VAL A 62 -18.13 11.57 6.38
C VAL A 62 -16.89 11.44 5.49
N SER A 63 -15.71 11.32 6.08
CA SER A 63 -14.47 11.19 5.33
C SER A 63 -13.60 10.09 5.91
N ALA A 64 -12.89 9.39 5.02
CA ALA A 64 -11.89 8.37 5.32
C ALA A 64 -10.79 8.47 4.26
N HIS A 65 -9.55 8.03 4.58
CA HIS A 65 -8.51 7.98 3.57
C HIS A 65 -8.34 6.56 3.01
N MET A 66 -7.96 6.50 1.71
CA MET A 66 -7.82 5.24 0.97
C MET A 66 -6.41 4.68 0.98
N ASP A 67 -5.40 5.51 1.24
CA ASP A 67 -4.01 5.12 1.13
C ASP A 67 -3.51 4.33 2.33
N GLU A 68 -2.41 3.66 2.11
CA GLU A 68 -1.56 3.05 3.13
C GLU A 68 -0.10 3.48 2.90
N VAL A 69 0.75 3.32 3.90
CA VAL A 69 2.19 3.54 3.75
C VAL A 69 2.80 2.49 2.83
N GLY A 70 3.80 2.89 2.06
CA GLY A 70 4.51 1.99 1.16
C GLY A 70 5.85 2.54 0.73
N LEU A 71 6.38 2.04 -0.38
CA LEU A 71 7.67 2.44 -0.91
C LEU A 71 7.52 2.79 -2.40
N MET A 72 8.50 3.48 -2.95
CA MET A 72 8.59 3.83 -4.38
C MET A 72 9.95 3.46 -4.92
N VAL A 73 10.00 2.84 -6.11
CA VAL A 73 11.26 2.51 -6.78
C VAL A 73 11.95 3.79 -7.23
N THR A 74 13.19 4.01 -6.75
CA THR A 74 13.98 5.21 -7.06
C THR A 74 15.15 4.94 -8.00
N ASP A 75 15.74 3.74 -7.95
CA ASP A 75 16.82 3.32 -8.85
C ASP A 75 16.86 1.80 -8.99
N ILE A 76 17.63 1.31 -9.96
CA ILE A 76 17.88 -0.11 -10.20
C ILE A 76 19.39 -0.29 -10.32
N THR A 77 19.99 -1.19 -9.53
CA THR A 77 21.43 -1.46 -9.56
C THR A 77 21.82 -2.25 -10.80
N SER A 78 23.14 -2.31 -11.12
CA SER A 78 23.68 -3.14 -12.20
C SER A 78 23.27 -4.61 -12.07
N ASP A 79 23.14 -5.10 -10.85
CA ASP A 79 22.84 -6.49 -10.51
C ASP A 79 21.34 -6.77 -10.40
N GLY A 80 20.49 -5.82 -10.80
CA GLY A 80 19.02 -5.99 -10.85
C GLY A 80 18.27 -5.71 -9.55
N TYR A 81 18.95 -5.31 -8.47
CA TYR A 81 18.27 -4.93 -7.22
C TYR A 81 17.61 -3.56 -7.35
N LEU A 82 16.40 -3.42 -6.78
CA LEU A 82 15.70 -2.14 -6.78
C LEU A 82 16.09 -1.32 -5.55
N LYS A 83 16.43 -0.05 -5.77
CA LYS A 83 16.52 0.96 -4.71
C LYS A 83 15.15 1.62 -4.56
N PHE A 84 14.84 2.03 -3.35
CA PHE A 84 13.52 2.57 -3.03
C PHE A 84 13.61 3.66 -1.97
N ASP A 85 12.54 4.44 -1.87
CA ASP A 85 12.34 5.39 -0.78
C ASP A 85 10.95 5.21 -0.17
N GLU A 86 10.76 5.74 1.02
CA GLU A 86 9.52 5.61 1.77
C GLU A 86 8.44 6.57 1.26
N VAL A 87 7.20 6.07 1.18
CA VAL A 87 5.99 6.84 0.94
C VAL A 87 5.13 6.76 2.20
N GLY A 88 5.07 7.87 2.94
CA GLY A 88 4.53 7.90 4.30
C GLY A 88 5.59 7.58 5.37
N GLY A 89 5.19 7.59 6.63
CA GLY A 89 6.11 7.34 7.76
C GLY A 89 6.25 5.86 8.06
N ILE A 90 7.46 5.32 7.92
CA ILE A 90 7.75 3.90 8.16
C ILE A 90 8.94 3.74 9.11
N ASP A 91 8.79 2.88 10.10
CA ASP A 91 9.92 2.48 10.94
C ASP A 91 10.83 1.52 10.17
N ARG A 92 12.03 1.99 9.82
CA ARG A 92 13.01 1.24 9.03
C ARG A 92 13.45 -0.08 9.66
N ARG A 93 13.26 -0.23 10.96
CA ARG A 93 13.61 -1.47 11.69
C ARG A 93 12.75 -2.67 11.28
N VAL A 94 11.53 -2.41 10.78
CA VAL A 94 10.60 -3.47 10.37
C VAL A 94 10.67 -3.82 8.89
N LEU A 95 11.48 -3.11 8.10
CA LEU A 95 11.57 -3.33 6.65
C LEU A 95 12.35 -4.59 6.25
N PRO A 96 13.52 -4.91 6.87
CA PRO A 96 14.30 -6.07 6.44
C PRO A 96 13.51 -7.38 6.48
N GLY A 97 13.55 -8.13 5.38
CA GLY A 97 12.85 -9.41 5.23
C GLY A 97 11.35 -9.28 4.90
N LYS A 98 10.80 -8.07 4.77
CA LYS A 98 9.41 -7.91 4.33
C LYS A 98 9.26 -8.33 2.88
N ARG A 99 8.18 -9.06 2.61
CA ARG A 99 7.71 -9.32 1.25
C ARG A 99 6.89 -8.15 0.75
N VAL A 100 7.08 -7.84 -0.53
CA VAL A 100 6.46 -6.69 -1.19
C VAL A 100 5.92 -7.07 -2.56
N CYS A 101 4.96 -6.28 -3.05
CA CYS A 101 4.44 -6.32 -4.41
C CYS A 101 4.88 -5.04 -5.12
N VAL A 102 5.63 -5.16 -6.20
CA VAL A 102 6.21 -4.05 -6.97
C VAL A 102 5.39 -3.78 -8.23
N GLY A 103 5.08 -2.53 -8.47
CA GLY A 103 4.40 -2.06 -9.66
C GLY A 103 2.96 -2.57 -9.81
N ARG A 104 2.32 -2.19 -10.89
CA ARG A 104 0.91 -2.54 -11.17
C ARG A 104 0.67 -4.01 -11.44
N ASN A 105 1.70 -4.73 -11.90
CA ASN A 105 1.62 -6.15 -12.17
C ASN A 105 1.78 -7.01 -10.91
N GLY A 106 2.04 -6.40 -9.76
CA GLY A 106 2.17 -7.09 -8.48
C GLY A 106 3.35 -8.06 -8.44
N LEU A 107 4.51 -7.67 -9.01
CA LEU A 107 5.70 -8.49 -8.99
C LEU A 107 6.18 -8.70 -7.55
N ASN A 108 6.36 -9.94 -7.15
CA ASN A 108 6.83 -10.26 -5.82
C ASN A 108 8.31 -9.89 -5.63
N GLY A 109 8.63 -9.31 -4.48
CA GLY A 109 9.99 -8.98 -4.08
C GLY A 109 10.17 -9.14 -2.58
N VAL A 110 11.43 -9.13 -2.15
CA VAL A 110 11.82 -9.19 -0.73
C VAL A 110 12.79 -8.06 -0.42
N ILE A 111 12.56 -7.35 0.69
CA ILE A 111 13.48 -6.30 1.15
C ILE A 111 14.69 -6.96 1.80
N GLY A 112 15.85 -6.76 1.19
CA GLY A 112 17.16 -7.19 1.68
C GLY A 112 17.92 -6.06 2.35
N VAL A 113 18.84 -6.45 3.23
CA VAL A 113 19.81 -5.57 3.88
C VAL A 113 21.13 -6.31 4.02
N LYS A 114 22.25 -5.59 4.15
CA LYS A 114 23.57 -6.18 4.41
C LYS A 114 23.49 -7.16 5.60
N PRO A 115 23.89 -8.41 5.42
CA PRO A 115 23.83 -9.42 6.52
C PRO A 115 24.65 -9.01 7.72
N ILE A 116 24.16 -9.32 8.92
CA ILE A 116 24.80 -8.94 10.20
C ILE A 116 26.25 -9.43 10.31
N HIS A 117 26.58 -10.60 9.75
CA HIS A 117 27.95 -11.14 9.79
C HIS A 117 28.93 -10.40 8.88
N LEU A 118 28.44 -9.57 7.95
CA LEU A 118 29.23 -8.69 7.10
C LEU A 118 29.27 -7.24 7.59
N THR A 119 28.58 -6.93 8.70
CA THR A 119 28.60 -5.60 9.33
C THR A 119 29.68 -5.51 10.40
N ASN A 120 30.28 -4.33 10.55
CA ASN A 120 31.31 -4.07 11.56
C ASN A 120 30.67 -3.55 12.87
N GLY A 121 31.27 -3.84 14.01
CA GLY A 121 31.01 -3.36 15.36
C GLY A 121 29.77 -2.49 15.59
N ASP A 122 29.90 -1.22 15.41
CA ASP A 122 28.83 -0.24 15.66
C ASP A 122 27.64 -0.34 14.68
N GLU A 123 27.85 -0.87 13.47
CA GLU A 123 26.76 -1.08 12.50
C GLU A 123 25.77 -2.16 12.93
N LYS A 124 26.20 -3.12 13.78
CA LYS A 124 25.33 -4.25 14.23
C LYS A 124 24.15 -3.80 15.06
N SER A 125 24.29 -2.71 15.80
CA SER A 125 23.25 -2.15 16.68
C SER A 125 22.52 -0.96 16.05
N ALA A 126 22.98 -0.46 14.90
CA ALA A 126 22.38 0.68 14.25
C ALA A 126 21.12 0.30 13.45
N VAL A 127 20.16 1.21 13.41
CA VAL A 127 19.01 1.09 12.49
C VAL A 127 19.51 1.17 11.04
N PRO A 128 19.18 0.21 10.17
CA PRO A 128 19.63 0.25 8.78
C PRO A 128 19.21 1.55 8.09
N LYS A 129 20.11 2.13 7.31
CA LYS A 129 19.77 3.29 6.47
C LYS A 129 18.99 2.81 5.24
N MET A 130 18.11 3.66 4.71
CA MET A 130 17.34 3.34 3.52
C MET A 130 18.26 2.95 2.35
N ASN A 131 19.35 3.67 2.15
CA ASN A 131 20.33 3.41 1.08
C ASN A 131 21.06 2.07 1.19
N ASP A 132 21.06 1.44 2.38
CA ASP A 132 21.69 0.14 2.62
C ASP A 132 20.71 -1.03 2.36
N MET A 133 19.45 -0.70 2.08
CA MET A 133 18.40 -1.66 1.73
C MET A 133 18.20 -1.72 0.22
N TYR A 134 17.62 -2.82 -0.23
CA TYR A 134 17.25 -3.06 -1.62
C TYR A 134 16.07 -4.02 -1.67
N ILE A 135 15.36 -4.05 -2.79
CA ILE A 135 14.34 -5.07 -3.06
C ILE A 135 14.93 -6.04 -4.08
N ASP A 136 14.92 -7.30 -3.74
CA ASP A 136 15.25 -8.41 -4.62
C ASP A 136 13.97 -8.93 -5.28
N ILE A 137 13.93 -8.90 -6.60
CA ILE A 137 12.84 -9.40 -7.45
C ILE A 137 13.26 -10.62 -8.27
N GLY A 138 14.48 -11.13 -8.06
CA GLY A 138 15.04 -12.24 -8.82
C GLY A 138 15.59 -11.86 -10.19
N ALA A 139 15.79 -10.57 -10.48
CA ALA A 139 16.43 -10.12 -11.72
C ALA A 139 17.95 -10.28 -11.64
N GLU A 140 18.58 -10.63 -12.77
CA GLU A 140 20.02 -10.87 -12.86
C GLU A 140 20.82 -9.63 -13.31
N SER A 141 20.14 -8.62 -13.83
CA SER A 141 20.75 -7.36 -14.28
C SER A 141 19.73 -6.22 -14.27
N ARG A 142 20.23 -4.97 -14.42
CA ARG A 142 19.39 -3.79 -14.60
C ARG A 142 18.44 -3.94 -15.79
N GLU A 143 18.95 -4.41 -16.91
CA GLU A 143 18.19 -4.61 -18.15
C GLU A 143 17.09 -5.67 -17.98
N ASP A 144 17.36 -6.68 -17.18
CA ASP A 144 16.38 -7.70 -16.85
C ASP A 144 15.28 -7.13 -15.94
N ALA A 145 15.63 -6.42 -14.88
CA ALA A 145 14.69 -5.76 -13.98
C ALA A 145 13.78 -4.77 -14.72
N LEU A 146 14.34 -3.97 -15.64
CA LEU A 146 13.60 -2.98 -16.44
C LEU A 146 12.54 -3.57 -17.38
N LYS A 147 12.53 -4.88 -17.61
CA LYS A 147 11.44 -5.55 -18.34
C LYS A 147 10.15 -5.61 -17.53
N TYR A 148 10.24 -5.51 -16.21
CA TYR A 148 9.12 -5.75 -15.29
C TYR A 148 8.80 -4.54 -14.41
N VAL A 149 9.79 -3.68 -14.14
CA VAL A 149 9.71 -2.58 -13.18
C VAL A 149 10.20 -1.29 -13.82
N SER A 150 9.58 -0.19 -13.47
CA SER A 150 9.96 1.17 -13.89
C SER A 150 10.31 2.03 -12.67
N TYR A 151 11.12 3.06 -12.91
CA TYR A 151 11.33 4.11 -11.91
C TYR A 151 9.98 4.77 -11.56
N GLY A 152 9.73 4.99 -10.28
CA GLY A 152 8.47 5.55 -9.79
C GLY A 152 7.38 4.50 -9.57
N ASP A 153 7.63 3.23 -9.84
CA ASP A 153 6.66 2.18 -9.52
C ASP A 153 6.41 2.11 -8.01
N SER A 154 5.14 1.99 -7.65
CA SER A 154 4.69 1.78 -6.28
C SER A 154 5.09 0.41 -5.77
N VAL A 155 5.44 0.36 -4.48
CA VAL A 155 5.79 -0.88 -3.79
C VAL A 155 4.90 -1.02 -2.55
N ASN A 156 4.06 -2.02 -2.57
CA ASN A 156 3.12 -2.30 -1.50
C ASN A 156 3.62 -3.45 -0.62
N PHE A 157 3.39 -3.38 0.69
CA PHE A 157 3.69 -4.50 1.57
C PHE A 157 2.70 -5.64 1.34
N GLU A 158 3.21 -6.87 1.26
CA GLU A 158 2.34 -8.04 1.29
C GLU A 158 1.63 -8.12 2.63
N GLY A 159 0.32 -8.28 2.60
CA GLY A 159 -0.51 -8.39 3.78
C GLY A 159 -1.18 -9.76 3.90
N ASN A 160 -1.67 -10.03 5.08
CA ASN A 160 -2.61 -11.11 5.32
C ASN A 160 -3.80 -10.59 6.12
N PHE A 161 -4.92 -11.29 6.03
CA PHE A 161 -6.13 -11.01 6.81
C PHE A 161 -6.42 -12.20 7.71
N LYS A 162 -6.37 -12.00 9.01
CA LYS A 162 -6.60 -13.07 10.00
C LYS A 162 -7.66 -12.66 11.00
N ILE A 163 -8.57 -13.58 11.27
CA ILE A 163 -9.58 -13.43 12.32
C ILE A 163 -9.11 -14.24 13.54
N ASN A 164 -8.89 -13.56 14.64
CA ASN A 164 -8.50 -14.14 15.90
C ASN A 164 -9.64 -13.94 16.91
N GLY A 165 -10.58 -14.89 16.95
CA GLY A 165 -11.78 -14.78 17.79
C GLY A 165 -12.65 -13.59 17.43
N ARG A 166 -12.60 -12.50 18.21
CA ARG A 166 -13.38 -11.27 18.00
C ARG A 166 -12.57 -10.12 17.38
N THR A 167 -11.31 -10.36 17.02
CA THR A 167 -10.41 -9.36 16.48
C THR A 167 -9.95 -9.70 15.08
N VAL A 168 -9.65 -8.67 14.29
CA VAL A 168 -9.05 -8.78 12.95
C VAL A 168 -7.63 -8.28 13.02
N VAL A 169 -6.70 -8.99 12.38
CA VAL A 169 -5.29 -8.60 12.21
C VAL A 169 -5.00 -8.55 10.73
N THR A 170 -4.69 -7.36 10.22
CA THR A 170 -4.37 -7.13 8.82
C THR A 170 -3.57 -5.83 8.66
N LYS A 171 -3.07 -5.56 7.44
CA LYS A 171 -2.54 -4.24 7.08
C LYS A 171 -3.69 -3.25 6.85
N ALA A 172 -3.38 -1.98 6.79
CA ALA A 172 -4.23 -0.88 6.29
C ALA A 172 -5.63 -0.76 6.96
N LEU A 173 -5.83 -1.25 8.19
CA LEU A 173 -7.09 -1.00 8.92
C LEU A 173 -7.34 0.50 9.09
N ASP A 174 -6.30 1.26 9.28
CA ASP A 174 -6.27 2.72 9.22
C ASP A 174 -5.94 3.15 7.77
N ASP A 175 -6.86 3.70 6.94
CA ASP A 175 -8.29 3.87 7.34
C ASP A 175 -9.26 3.13 6.38
N ARG A 176 -8.86 1.90 5.93
CA ARG A 176 -9.74 1.06 5.10
C ARG A 176 -11.01 0.65 5.85
N PHE A 177 -10.96 0.65 7.19
CA PHE A 177 -12.15 0.45 7.99
C PHE A 177 -13.11 1.65 7.88
N GLY A 178 -12.58 2.89 7.87
CA GLY A 178 -13.39 4.06 7.58
C GLY A 178 -13.98 4.05 6.17
N CYS A 179 -13.22 3.55 5.17
CA CYS A 179 -13.76 3.35 3.83
C CYS A 179 -14.87 2.29 3.77
N TYR A 180 -14.85 1.30 4.67
CA TYR A 180 -15.84 0.23 4.77
C TYR A 180 -17.16 0.71 5.40
N VAL A 181 -17.13 1.63 6.37
CA VAL A 181 -18.30 2.11 7.14
C VAL A 181 -19.18 3.07 6.34
#